data_37f45557ad9af2fd172dfd19bde8ef3b
#
_entry.id   37f45557ad9af2fd172dfd19bde8ef3b
#
_cell.length_a   1.000
_cell.length_b   1.000
_cell.length_c   1.000
_cell.angle_alpha   90.00
_cell.angle_beta   90.00
_cell.angle_gamma   90.00
#
_symmetry.space_group_name_H-M   'P 1'
#
loop_
_entity.id
_entity.type
_entity.pdbx_description
1 polymer ?
#
loop_
_entity_poly.entity_id
_entity_poly.type
_entity_poly.pdbx_seq_one_letter_code
_entity_poly.pdbx_strand_id
1 'polypeptide(L)'
;MRAIATTRRSDRLPGVDLARPVEATSDLKDFARCDAILVATPAQSSRDIALRLAAAPGSAPLVTCAKGVERGTRAFMTEVLAEAAPDRPRAILSGPSFAADVAAGLPTAVTLASTDEGLARALCDALRGPTLRLYHSTDVRGVEIGGAAKNVLAIACGIAAGRGLGASAVAALTARGFAELRRFGEAFGARGSTLMGLSGLGDLVLTCTSAHSRNFAFGRALGRGASAAEAGGGSLVEGRFTALALTELARERGVEMPIANCVQALI
;
A
#
# COMPACT_ATOMS: atom_id res chain seq x y z
N MET A 1 21.31 7.60 2.67
CA MET A 1 21.48 7.60 4.14
C MET A 1 22.36 8.76 4.61
N ARG A 2 23.66 8.87 4.25
CA ARG A 2 24.52 10.01 4.70
C ARG A 2 23.90 11.38 4.44
N ALA A 3 23.33 11.61 3.25
CA ALA A 3 22.64 12.86 2.93
C ALA A 3 21.47 13.14 3.90
N ILE A 4 20.62 12.16 4.18
CA ILE A 4 19.50 12.33 5.11
C ILE A 4 20.00 12.64 6.54
N ALA A 5 21.02 11.95 7.03
CA ALA A 5 21.60 12.20 8.35
C ALA A 5 22.17 13.62 8.47
N THR A 6 22.77 14.15 7.40
CA THR A 6 23.41 15.47 7.39
C THR A 6 22.43 16.60 7.11
N THR A 7 21.60 16.44 6.05
CA THR A 7 20.71 17.52 5.58
C THR A 7 19.33 17.49 6.22
N ARG A 8 18.96 16.37 6.86
CA ARG A 8 17.63 16.08 7.39
C ARG A 8 16.52 16.12 6.34
N ARG A 9 16.88 15.94 5.07
CA ARG A 9 15.99 15.96 3.92
C ARG A 9 16.10 14.68 3.12
N SER A 10 15.01 14.31 2.46
CA SER A 10 14.96 13.18 1.54
C SER A 10 14.47 13.65 0.17
N ASP A 11 15.20 13.29 -0.89
CA ASP A 11 14.77 13.56 -2.27
C ASP A 11 13.43 12.91 -2.62
N ARG A 12 13.05 11.87 -1.86
CA ARG A 12 11.75 11.20 -2.02
C ARG A 12 10.61 11.93 -1.33
N LEU A 13 10.91 12.91 -0.50
CA LEU A 13 9.95 13.75 0.21
C LEU A 13 10.42 15.21 0.17
N PRO A 14 10.41 15.84 -1.02
CA PRO A 14 10.93 17.19 -1.20
C PRO A 14 10.13 18.20 -0.38
N GLY A 15 10.83 19.20 0.15
CA GLY A 15 10.22 20.28 0.92
C GLY A 15 9.92 19.93 2.39
N VAL A 16 10.26 18.72 2.86
CA VAL A 16 10.04 18.31 4.25
C VAL A 16 11.39 18.19 4.98
N ASP A 17 11.49 18.88 6.11
CA ASP A 17 12.59 18.71 7.06
C ASP A 17 12.21 17.67 8.12
N LEU A 18 13.04 16.64 8.29
CA LEU A 18 12.81 15.64 9.32
C LEU A 18 13.00 16.22 10.72
N ALA A 19 12.08 15.93 11.63
CA ALA A 19 12.14 16.37 13.01
C ALA A 19 13.43 15.97 13.71
N ARG A 20 13.96 16.80 14.62
CA ARG A 20 15.25 16.57 15.29
C ARG A 20 15.43 15.20 15.94
N PRO A 21 14.40 14.58 16.57
CA PRO A 21 14.53 13.26 17.18
C PRO A 21 14.69 12.10 16.19
N VAL A 22 14.46 12.34 14.88
CA VAL A 22 14.62 11.26 13.87
C VAL A 22 16.09 11.00 13.63
N GLU A 23 16.55 9.79 13.89
CA GLU A 23 17.88 9.30 13.57
C GLU A 23 17.87 8.50 12.28
N ALA A 24 18.92 8.62 11.47
CA ALA A 24 19.04 7.90 10.21
C ALA A 24 20.22 6.93 10.30
N THR A 25 19.92 5.64 10.26
CA THR A 25 20.91 4.56 10.29
C THR A 25 20.78 3.62 9.10
N SER A 26 21.86 2.92 8.77
CA SER A 26 21.88 1.78 7.84
C SER A 26 22.09 0.43 8.57
N ASP A 27 22.33 0.45 9.88
CA ASP A 27 22.50 -0.74 10.68
C ASP A 27 21.15 -1.18 11.28
N LEU A 28 20.67 -2.37 10.91
CA LEU A 28 19.42 -2.91 11.44
C LEU A 28 19.50 -3.29 12.93
N LYS A 29 20.70 -3.40 13.51
CA LYS A 29 20.86 -3.62 14.95
C LYS A 29 20.35 -2.46 15.79
N ASP A 30 20.34 -1.26 15.24
CA ASP A 30 19.82 -0.08 15.92
C ASP A 30 18.31 -0.19 16.19
N PHE A 31 17.60 -1.07 15.46
CA PHE A 31 16.18 -1.33 15.68
C PHE A 31 15.89 -2.33 16.83
N ALA A 32 16.91 -2.86 17.49
CA ALA A 32 16.74 -3.84 18.57
C ALA A 32 15.89 -3.33 19.75
N ARG A 33 15.86 -2.02 19.98
CA ARG A 33 15.14 -1.35 21.07
C ARG A 33 13.86 -0.63 20.63
N CYS A 34 13.45 -0.78 19.37
CA CYS A 34 12.22 -0.17 18.90
C CYS A 34 11.01 -0.90 19.46
N ASP A 35 9.96 -0.16 19.80
CA ASP A 35 8.66 -0.71 20.22
C ASP A 35 7.85 -1.25 19.03
N ALA A 36 8.09 -0.73 17.82
CA ALA A 36 7.51 -1.20 16.56
C ALA A 36 8.42 -0.83 15.38
N ILE A 37 8.39 -1.62 14.31
CA ILE A 37 9.14 -1.36 13.08
C ILE A 37 8.14 -1.23 11.91
N LEU A 38 8.04 -0.02 11.36
CA LEU A 38 7.24 0.25 10.16
C LEU A 38 8.04 -0.15 8.92
N VAL A 39 7.62 -1.23 8.25
CA VAL A 39 8.25 -1.72 7.01
C VAL A 39 7.61 -0.98 5.83
N ALA A 40 8.12 0.22 5.54
CA ALA A 40 7.64 1.11 4.48
C ALA A 40 8.44 0.94 3.17
N THR A 41 8.91 -0.25 2.90
CA THR A 41 9.62 -0.64 1.68
C THR A 41 8.64 -1.02 0.58
N PRO A 42 9.06 -1.02 -0.71
CA PRO A 42 8.25 -1.60 -1.78
C PRO A 42 7.86 -3.05 -1.49
N ALA A 43 6.67 -3.48 -1.93
CA ALA A 43 6.16 -4.83 -1.70
C ALA A 43 7.16 -5.92 -2.11
N GLN A 44 7.83 -5.75 -3.26
CA GLN A 44 8.80 -6.73 -3.78
C GLN A 44 10.13 -6.79 -3.01
N SER A 45 10.36 -5.86 -2.08
CA SER A 45 11.55 -5.86 -1.19
C SER A 45 11.21 -6.30 0.24
N SER A 46 9.94 -6.58 0.53
CA SER A 46 9.47 -6.84 1.90
C SER A 46 10.07 -8.11 2.48
N ARG A 47 10.21 -9.18 1.68
CA ARG A 47 10.82 -10.45 2.12
C ARG A 47 12.28 -10.28 2.53
N ASP A 48 13.09 -9.66 1.68
CA ASP A 48 14.51 -9.42 1.98
C ASP A 48 14.69 -8.62 3.27
N ILE A 49 13.93 -7.55 3.42
CA ILE A 49 13.97 -6.72 4.64
C ILE A 49 13.49 -7.50 5.86
N ALA A 50 12.44 -8.31 5.74
CA ALA A 50 11.93 -9.13 6.85
C ALA A 50 12.95 -10.19 7.29
N LEU A 51 13.61 -10.89 6.35
CA LEU A 51 14.69 -11.84 6.65
C LEU A 51 15.85 -11.17 7.38
N ARG A 52 16.26 -10.00 6.93
CA ARG A 52 17.33 -9.21 7.58
C ARG A 52 16.94 -8.73 8.98
N LEU A 53 15.68 -8.34 9.18
CA LEU A 53 15.14 -7.97 10.48
C LEU A 53 15.00 -9.18 11.40
N ALA A 54 14.68 -10.38 10.89
CA ALA A 54 14.64 -11.62 11.66
C ALA A 54 16.03 -12.01 12.17
N ALA A 55 17.07 -11.78 11.36
CA ALA A 55 18.47 -12.03 11.76
C ALA A 55 19.04 -10.95 12.70
N ALA A 56 18.38 -9.80 12.83
CA ALA A 56 18.79 -8.73 13.73
C ALA A 56 18.19 -8.94 15.14
N PRO A 57 18.87 -8.48 16.21
CA PRO A 57 18.35 -8.60 17.57
C PRO A 57 17.03 -7.79 17.75
N GLY A 58 16.22 -8.20 18.76
CA GLY A 58 14.98 -7.55 19.13
C GLY A 58 13.75 -8.37 18.76
N SER A 59 12.60 -7.99 19.33
CA SER A 59 11.31 -8.69 19.17
C SER A 59 10.17 -7.76 18.76
N ALA A 60 10.49 -6.52 18.37
CA ALA A 60 9.49 -5.53 17.97
C ALA A 60 8.58 -6.05 16.87
N PRO A 61 7.26 -5.78 16.92
CA PRO A 61 6.35 -6.14 15.86
C PRO A 61 6.71 -5.46 14.54
N LEU A 62 6.52 -6.19 13.44
CA LEU A 62 6.70 -5.68 12.08
C LEU A 62 5.36 -5.21 11.53
N VAL A 63 5.27 -3.93 11.17
CA VAL A 63 4.07 -3.33 10.58
C VAL A 63 4.33 -3.05 9.12
N THR A 64 3.80 -3.87 8.20
CA THR A 64 3.94 -3.58 6.78
C THR A 64 3.08 -2.41 6.36
N CYS A 65 3.67 -1.49 5.59
CA CYS A 65 2.97 -0.38 4.92
C CYS A 65 2.87 -0.62 3.40
N ALA A 66 3.43 -1.71 2.90
CA ALA A 66 3.41 -2.05 1.48
C ALA A 66 2.00 -2.43 1.02
N LYS A 67 1.62 -1.94 -0.15
CA LYS A 67 0.29 -2.11 -0.74
C LYS A 67 0.41 -2.91 -2.05
N GLY A 68 0.59 -4.22 -1.92
CA GLY A 68 0.78 -5.10 -3.06
C GLY A 68 0.78 -6.58 -2.68
N VAL A 69 1.11 -7.41 -3.66
CA VAL A 69 1.24 -8.85 -3.55
C VAL A 69 2.65 -9.22 -4.05
N GLU A 70 3.31 -10.16 -3.40
CA GLU A 70 4.65 -10.60 -3.82
C GLU A 70 4.59 -11.35 -5.15
N ARG A 71 5.54 -11.06 -6.04
CA ARG A 71 5.68 -11.79 -7.31
C ARG A 71 6.12 -13.23 -7.04
N GLY A 72 5.72 -14.13 -7.91
CA GLY A 72 6.10 -15.54 -7.86
C GLY A 72 5.28 -16.33 -6.83
N THR A 73 5.38 -15.99 -5.55
CA THR A 73 4.61 -16.65 -4.49
C THR A 73 3.14 -16.24 -4.47
N ARG A 74 2.83 -15.01 -4.90
CA ARG A 74 1.52 -14.37 -4.80
C ARG A 74 1.04 -14.20 -3.35
N ALA A 75 1.99 -14.23 -2.40
CA ALA A 75 1.73 -14.05 -0.98
C ALA A 75 1.34 -12.60 -0.68
N PHE A 76 0.39 -12.41 0.21
CA PHE A 76 0.10 -11.10 0.78
C PHE A 76 1.20 -10.68 1.75
N MET A 77 1.33 -9.39 1.98
CA MET A 77 2.49 -8.85 2.71
C MET A 77 2.64 -9.37 4.14
N THR A 78 1.54 -9.62 4.85
CA THR A 78 1.63 -10.22 6.20
C THR A 78 1.99 -11.70 6.16
N GLU A 79 1.67 -12.42 5.08
CA GLU A 79 2.14 -13.79 4.85
C GLU A 79 3.66 -13.79 4.59
N VAL A 80 4.13 -12.85 3.76
CA VAL A 80 5.57 -12.65 3.53
C VAL A 80 6.32 -12.39 4.83
N LEU A 81 5.76 -11.53 5.72
CA LEU A 81 6.35 -11.30 7.05
C LEU A 81 6.31 -12.55 7.92
N ALA A 82 5.22 -13.33 7.87
CA ALA A 82 5.08 -14.57 8.64
C ALA A 82 6.12 -15.62 8.26
N GLU A 83 6.40 -15.76 6.97
CA GLU A 83 7.38 -16.71 6.45
C GLU A 83 8.81 -16.25 6.70
N ALA A 84 9.10 -14.97 6.51
CA ALA A 84 10.46 -14.42 6.59
C ALA A 84 10.90 -14.08 8.02
N ALA A 85 9.97 -13.79 8.94
CA ALA A 85 10.23 -13.43 10.33
C ALA A 85 9.17 -14.04 11.26
N PRO A 86 9.08 -15.38 11.38
CA PRO A 86 8.00 -16.08 12.08
C PRO A 86 7.86 -15.71 13.55
N ASP A 87 8.97 -15.39 14.22
CA ASP A 87 9.00 -15.05 15.65
C ASP A 87 8.60 -13.59 15.94
N ARG A 88 8.39 -12.78 14.90
CA ARG A 88 7.98 -11.37 15.06
C ARG A 88 6.47 -11.24 14.98
N PRO A 89 5.80 -10.57 15.96
CA PRO A 89 4.43 -10.17 15.80
C PRO A 89 4.27 -9.27 14.57
N ARG A 90 3.12 -9.35 13.89
CA ARG A 90 2.94 -8.65 12.62
C ARG A 90 1.61 -7.93 12.52
N ALA A 91 1.64 -6.82 11.80
CA ALA A 91 0.48 -6.00 11.50
C ALA A 91 0.61 -5.38 10.12
N ILE A 92 -0.45 -4.78 9.61
CA ILE A 92 -0.47 -3.96 8.40
C ILE A 92 -1.08 -2.60 8.69
N LEU A 93 -0.50 -1.56 8.08
CA LEU A 93 -1.02 -0.19 8.08
C LEU A 93 -1.40 0.21 6.65
N SER A 94 -2.67 0.55 6.43
CA SER A 94 -3.17 0.96 5.12
C SER A 94 -4.32 1.96 5.24
N GLY A 95 -4.49 2.80 4.23
CA GLY A 95 -5.54 3.83 4.17
C GLY A 95 -5.11 5.02 3.32
N PRO A 96 -5.97 6.02 3.17
CA PRO A 96 -5.71 7.22 2.38
C PRO A 96 -4.65 8.09 3.07
N SER A 97 -3.38 7.96 2.65
CA SER A 97 -2.23 8.59 3.31
C SER A 97 -1.11 8.86 2.31
N PHE A 98 -1.19 9.93 1.56
CA PHE A 98 -0.03 10.37 0.80
C PHE A 98 1.06 10.86 1.74
N ALA A 99 2.29 10.44 1.47
CA ALA A 99 3.43 10.78 2.33
C ALA A 99 3.63 12.31 2.47
N ALA A 100 3.33 13.08 1.43
CA ALA A 100 3.40 14.53 1.47
C ALA A 100 2.38 15.14 2.45
N ASP A 101 1.14 14.63 2.46
CA ASP A 101 0.08 15.12 3.33
C ASP A 101 0.41 14.81 4.80
N VAL A 102 0.83 13.57 5.08
CA VAL A 102 1.24 13.14 6.43
C VAL A 102 2.43 13.98 6.91
N ALA A 103 3.42 14.19 6.08
CA ALA A 103 4.61 14.95 6.42
C ALA A 103 4.34 16.45 6.61
N ALA A 104 3.34 16.99 5.90
CA ALA A 104 2.85 18.36 6.09
C ALA A 104 1.97 18.52 7.35
N GLY A 105 1.73 17.44 8.10
CA GLY A 105 0.88 17.47 9.28
C GLY A 105 -0.61 17.64 8.96
N LEU A 106 -1.03 17.30 7.75
CA LEU A 106 -2.44 17.38 7.36
C LEU A 106 -3.24 16.22 7.98
N PRO A 107 -4.53 16.43 8.30
CA PRO A 107 -5.36 15.39 8.89
C PRO A 107 -5.40 14.12 8.04
N THR A 108 -4.99 13.01 8.63
CA THR A 108 -4.91 11.70 7.96
C THR A 108 -5.53 10.63 8.86
N ALA A 109 -6.27 9.71 8.25
CA ALA A 109 -6.84 8.57 8.95
C ALA A 109 -6.51 7.27 8.21
N VAL A 110 -6.04 6.25 8.95
CA VAL A 110 -5.62 4.96 8.41
C VAL A 110 -6.12 3.80 9.26
N THR A 111 -6.12 2.59 8.71
CA THR A 111 -6.44 1.36 9.44
C THR A 111 -5.14 0.60 9.73
N LEU A 112 -4.98 0.17 10.97
CA LEU A 112 -3.95 -0.76 11.40
C LEU A 112 -4.62 -2.09 11.76
N ALA A 113 -4.19 -3.18 11.11
CA ALA A 113 -4.77 -4.49 11.35
C ALA A 113 -3.72 -5.52 11.78
N SER A 114 -4.11 -6.33 12.77
CA SER A 114 -3.40 -7.55 13.20
C SER A 114 -4.42 -8.61 13.56
N THR A 115 -4.06 -9.89 13.39
CA THR A 115 -4.89 -11.00 13.90
C THR A 115 -4.99 -10.99 15.43
N ASP A 116 -4.00 -10.41 16.11
CA ASP A 116 -4.04 -10.10 17.53
C ASP A 116 -4.63 -8.70 17.76
N GLU A 117 -5.84 -8.64 18.30
CA GLU A 117 -6.55 -7.39 18.56
C GLU A 117 -5.84 -6.53 19.61
N GLY A 118 -5.23 -7.16 20.62
CA GLY A 118 -4.45 -6.46 21.64
C GLY A 118 -3.26 -5.72 21.04
N LEU A 119 -2.52 -6.39 20.18
CA LEU A 119 -1.43 -5.78 19.43
C LEU A 119 -1.92 -4.63 18.53
N ALA A 120 -3.03 -4.84 17.80
CA ALA A 120 -3.58 -3.80 16.92
C ALA A 120 -3.96 -2.53 17.71
N ARG A 121 -4.59 -2.68 18.89
CA ARG A 121 -4.93 -1.57 19.77
C ARG A 121 -3.70 -0.86 20.31
N ALA A 122 -2.73 -1.61 20.84
CA ALA A 122 -1.49 -1.05 21.40
C ALA A 122 -0.70 -0.26 20.34
N LEU A 123 -0.59 -0.79 19.12
CA LEU A 123 0.06 -0.08 18.02
C LEU A 123 -0.69 1.17 17.58
N CYS A 124 -2.03 1.13 17.56
CA CYS A 124 -2.83 2.33 17.30
C CYS A 124 -2.59 3.43 18.33
N ASP A 125 -2.55 3.06 19.61
CA ASP A 125 -2.29 4.01 20.70
C ASP A 125 -0.87 4.59 20.65
N ALA A 126 0.12 3.77 20.31
CA ALA A 126 1.52 4.20 20.21
C ALA A 126 1.79 5.11 18.99
N LEU A 127 1.10 4.87 17.88
CA LEU A 127 1.37 5.57 16.61
C LEU A 127 0.44 6.78 16.36
N ARG A 128 -0.63 6.96 17.16
CA ARG A 128 -1.54 8.08 16.97
C ARG A 128 -0.85 9.42 17.24
N GLY A 129 -1.25 10.44 16.48
CA GLY A 129 -0.79 11.81 16.67
C GLY A 129 -1.91 12.82 16.51
N PRO A 130 -1.64 14.11 16.72
CA PRO A 130 -2.67 15.17 16.62
C PRO A 130 -3.37 15.21 15.26
N THR A 131 -2.66 14.86 14.20
CA THR A 131 -3.15 14.89 12.81
C THR A 131 -3.24 13.49 12.17
N LEU A 132 -2.78 12.45 12.87
CA LEU A 132 -2.81 11.07 12.40
C LEU A 132 -3.71 10.22 13.30
N ARG A 133 -4.86 9.79 12.76
CA ARG A 133 -5.80 8.91 13.46
C ARG A 133 -5.69 7.49 12.93
N LEU A 134 -5.53 6.52 13.85
CA LEU A 134 -5.50 5.11 13.53
C LEU A 134 -6.78 4.42 14.04
N TYR A 135 -7.31 3.51 13.22
CA TYR A 135 -8.41 2.64 13.57
C TYR A 135 -7.90 1.20 13.55
N HIS A 136 -8.07 0.48 14.67
CA HIS A 136 -7.66 -0.92 14.73
C HIS A 136 -8.67 -1.84 14.02
N SER A 137 -8.18 -2.97 13.53
CA SER A 137 -8.98 -4.04 12.92
C SER A 137 -8.32 -5.40 13.15
N THR A 138 -9.12 -6.46 13.17
CA THR A 138 -8.63 -7.84 13.10
C THR A 138 -8.72 -8.43 11.69
N ASP A 139 -9.31 -7.69 10.75
CA ASP A 139 -9.43 -8.11 9.35
C ASP A 139 -8.19 -7.70 8.53
N VAL A 140 -7.10 -8.41 8.78
CA VAL A 140 -5.83 -8.21 8.07
C VAL A 140 -6.03 -8.35 6.57
N ARG A 141 -6.76 -9.39 6.14
CA ARG A 141 -6.98 -9.68 4.72
C ARG A 141 -7.73 -8.56 4.00
N GLY A 142 -8.77 -8.01 4.62
CA GLY A 142 -9.52 -6.90 4.05
C GLY A 142 -8.66 -5.64 3.89
N VAL A 143 -7.78 -5.36 4.84
CA VAL A 143 -6.86 -4.21 4.79
C VAL A 143 -5.80 -4.41 3.69
N GLU A 144 -5.23 -5.61 3.53
CA GLU A 144 -4.26 -5.95 2.48
C GLU A 144 -4.85 -5.80 1.08
N ILE A 145 -6.02 -6.41 0.87
CA ILE A 145 -6.69 -6.42 -0.44
C ILE A 145 -7.10 -5.03 -0.86
N GLY A 146 -7.66 -4.24 0.07
CA GLY A 146 -8.01 -2.85 -0.19
C GLY A 146 -6.81 -2.07 -0.71
N GLY A 147 -5.68 -2.16 0.00
CA GLY A 147 -4.45 -1.48 -0.37
C GLY A 147 -3.81 -1.95 -1.68
N ALA A 148 -3.87 -3.26 -1.98
CA ALA A 148 -3.26 -3.84 -3.18
C ALA A 148 -4.08 -3.57 -4.44
N ALA A 149 -5.38 -3.90 -4.44
CA ALA A 149 -6.24 -3.82 -5.63
C ALA A 149 -6.48 -2.37 -6.10
N LYS A 150 -6.57 -1.40 -5.17
CA LYS A 150 -6.74 0.01 -5.53
C LYS A 150 -5.70 0.53 -6.53
N ASN A 151 -4.47 0.04 -6.45
CA ASN A 151 -3.37 0.48 -7.30
C ASN A 151 -3.59 0.08 -8.77
N VAL A 152 -4.16 -1.09 -9.00
CA VAL A 152 -4.53 -1.58 -10.33
C VAL A 152 -5.71 -0.76 -10.88
N LEU A 153 -6.73 -0.52 -10.05
CA LEU A 153 -7.91 0.25 -10.43
C LEU A 153 -7.57 1.73 -10.72
N ALA A 154 -6.60 2.28 -10.00
CA ALA A 154 -6.11 3.63 -10.27
C ALA A 154 -5.44 3.75 -11.65
N ILE A 155 -4.77 2.70 -12.14
CA ILE A 155 -4.25 2.67 -13.52
C ILE A 155 -5.41 2.76 -14.51
N ALA A 156 -6.49 1.98 -14.33
CA ALA A 156 -7.67 2.05 -15.20
C ALA A 156 -8.29 3.44 -15.24
N CYS A 157 -8.49 4.06 -14.06
CA CYS A 157 -9.01 5.43 -13.96
C CYS A 157 -8.08 6.45 -14.62
N GLY A 158 -6.76 6.27 -14.47
CA GLY A 158 -5.76 7.08 -15.16
C GLY A 158 -5.85 6.96 -16.68
N ILE A 159 -6.00 5.74 -17.22
CA ILE A 159 -6.17 5.52 -18.68
C ILE A 159 -7.40 6.26 -19.20
N ALA A 160 -8.53 6.15 -18.50
CA ALA A 160 -9.76 6.86 -18.88
C ALA A 160 -9.57 8.38 -18.88
N ALA A 161 -8.91 8.92 -17.86
CA ALA A 161 -8.58 10.35 -17.77
C ALA A 161 -7.60 10.77 -18.88
N GLY A 162 -6.61 9.96 -19.18
CA GLY A 162 -5.63 10.22 -20.25
C GLY A 162 -6.24 10.25 -21.63
N ARG A 163 -7.25 9.42 -21.88
CA ARG A 163 -8.06 9.40 -23.11
C ARG A 163 -9.11 10.50 -23.19
N GLY A 164 -9.25 11.35 -22.16
CA GLY A 164 -10.21 12.44 -22.16
C GLY A 164 -11.67 11.99 -22.04
N LEU A 165 -11.96 10.82 -21.45
CA LEU A 165 -13.32 10.28 -21.32
C LEU A 165 -14.19 11.02 -20.29
N GLY A 166 -13.61 11.98 -19.59
CA GLY A 166 -14.30 12.85 -18.63
C GLY A 166 -14.46 12.27 -17.23
N ALA A 167 -14.88 13.12 -16.30
CA ALA A 167 -15.00 12.80 -14.88
C ALA A 167 -16.06 11.72 -14.60
N SER A 168 -17.14 11.69 -15.36
CA SER A 168 -18.21 10.69 -15.21
C SER A 168 -17.72 9.28 -15.49
N ALA A 169 -16.87 9.09 -16.51
CA ALA A 169 -16.27 7.80 -16.83
C ALA A 169 -15.30 7.34 -15.72
N VAL A 170 -14.49 8.26 -15.18
CA VAL A 170 -13.59 7.96 -14.06
C VAL A 170 -14.39 7.57 -12.81
N ALA A 171 -15.47 8.28 -12.50
CA ALA A 171 -16.35 7.95 -11.38
C ALA A 171 -17.02 6.58 -11.55
N ALA A 172 -17.53 6.28 -12.75
CA ALA A 172 -18.13 4.98 -13.06
C ALA A 172 -17.11 3.84 -12.94
N LEU A 173 -15.88 4.02 -13.46
CA LEU A 173 -14.78 3.04 -13.31
C LEU A 173 -14.39 2.84 -11.85
N THR A 174 -14.34 3.92 -11.05
CA THR A 174 -14.05 3.82 -9.62
C THR A 174 -15.12 2.98 -8.90
N ALA A 175 -16.39 3.23 -9.16
CA ALA A 175 -17.51 2.50 -8.56
C ALA A 175 -17.53 1.02 -9.00
N ARG A 176 -17.35 0.76 -10.30
CA ARG A 176 -17.29 -0.62 -10.83
C ARG A 176 -16.04 -1.37 -10.36
N GLY A 177 -14.90 -0.68 -10.33
CA GLY A 177 -13.65 -1.22 -9.77
C GLY A 177 -13.77 -1.58 -8.29
N PHE A 178 -14.46 -0.73 -7.50
CA PHE A 178 -14.76 -1.07 -6.11
C PHE A 178 -15.62 -2.33 -5.99
N ALA A 179 -16.59 -2.53 -6.88
CA ALA A 179 -17.38 -3.76 -6.89
C ALA A 179 -16.53 -5.00 -7.20
N GLU A 180 -15.53 -4.90 -8.09
CA GLU A 180 -14.55 -5.97 -8.32
C GLU A 180 -13.70 -6.24 -7.07
N LEU A 181 -13.13 -5.19 -6.47
CA LEU A 181 -12.34 -5.27 -5.24
C LEU A 181 -13.13 -5.95 -4.13
N ARG A 182 -14.40 -5.60 -3.96
CA ARG A 182 -15.27 -6.19 -2.95
C ARG A 182 -15.47 -7.68 -3.17
N ARG A 183 -15.86 -8.10 -4.39
CA ARG A 183 -16.02 -9.53 -4.72
C ARG A 183 -14.73 -10.33 -4.49
N PHE A 184 -13.61 -9.76 -4.94
CA PHE A 184 -12.30 -10.37 -4.71
C PHE A 184 -11.99 -10.50 -3.22
N GLY A 185 -12.17 -9.43 -2.46
CA GLY A 185 -11.93 -9.44 -1.02
C GLY A 185 -12.79 -10.46 -0.28
N GLU A 186 -14.10 -10.50 -0.56
CA GLU A 186 -15.04 -11.44 0.03
C GLU A 186 -14.65 -12.90 -0.27
N ALA A 187 -14.16 -13.20 -1.49
CA ALA A 187 -13.67 -14.53 -1.86
C ALA A 187 -12.40 -14.97 -1.10
N PHE A 188 -11.67 -14.02 -0.53
CA PHE A 188 -10.52 -14.26 0.35
C PHE A 188 -10.84 -14.07 1.84
N GLY A 189 -12.11 -13.98 2.21
CA GLY A 189 -12.58 -13.89 3.59
C GLY A 189 -12.50 -12.49 4.21
N ALA A 190 -12.27 -11.45 3.40
CA ALA A 190 -12.30 -10.07 3.87
C ALA A 190 -13.73 -9.64 4.24
N ARG A 191 -13.85 -8.83 5.29
CA ARG A 191 -15.14 -8.27 5.70
C ARG A 191 -15.54 -7.09 4.80
N GLY A 192 -16.77 -7.10 4.32
CA GLY A 192 -17.32 -6.00 3.50
C GLY A 192 -17.20 -4.63 4.18
N SER A 193 -17.37 -4.57 5.50
CA SER A 193 -17.19 -3.33 6.29
C SER A 193 -15.76 -2.80 6.25
N THR A 194 -14.74 -3.67 6.24
CA THR A 194 -13.33 -3.27 6.10
C THR A 194 -13.07 -2.71 4.71
N LEU A 195 -13.61 -3.36 3.67
CA LEU A 195 -13.46 -2.93 2.28
C LEU A 195 -14.17 -1.59 2.02
N MET A 196 -15.31 -1.33 2.67
CA MET A 196 -16.02 -0.04 2.64
C MET A 196 -15.31 1.06 3.44
N GLY A 197 -14.35 0.71 4.28
CA GLY A 197 -13.62 1.61 5.16
C GLY A 197 -12.44 2.32 4.51
N LEU A 198 -11.53 2.78 5.37
CA LEU A 198 -10.37 3.62 4.98
C LEU A 198 -9.41 2.89 4.04
N SER A 199 -9.04 1.63 4.35
CA SER A 199 -8.07 0.86 3.56
C SER A 199 -8.62 0.38 2.21
N GLY A 200 -9.93 0.30 2.06
CA GLY A 200 -10.60 -0.08 0.80
C GLY A 200 -11.10 1.13 0.04
N LEU A 201 -12.38 1.49 0.23
CA LEU A 201 -13.04 2.59 -0.52
C LEU A 201 -12.33 3.93 -0.34
N GLY A 202 -11.93 4.28 0.88
CA GLY A 202 -11.28 5.57 1.15
C GLY A 202 -9.97 5.74 0.36
N ASP A 203 -9.10 4.73 0.41
CA ASP A 203 -7.81 4.76 -0.30
C ASP A 203 -7.99 4.60 -1.82
N LEU A 204 -9.03 3.87 -2.27
CA LEU A 204 -9.39 3.77 -3.69
C LEU A 204 -9.80 5.13 -4.25
N VAL A 205 -10.72 5.84 -3.59
CA VAL A 205 -11.18 7.16 -4.02
C VAL A 205 -10.01 8.13 -4.12
N LEU A 206 -9.18 8.23 -3.08
CA LEU A 206 -7.99 9.08 -3.08
C LEU A 206 -7.07 8.75 -4.26
N THR A 207 -6.82 7.46 -4.50
CA THR A 207 -5.84 7.01 -5.50
C THR A 207 -6.35 7.14 -6.93
N CYS A 208 -7.66 6.93 -7.17
CA CYS A 208 -8.28 7.01 -8.49
C CYS A 208 -8.59 8.43 -8.98
N THR A 209 -8.59 9.42 -8.08
CA THR A 209 -8.97 10.80 -8.42
C THR A 209 -7.82 11.80 -8.29
N SER A 210 -6.67 11.39 -7.75
CA SER A 210 -5.55 12.28 -7.48
C SER A 210 -4.41 12.13 -8.50
N ALA A 211 -3.96 13.25 -9.04
CA ALA A 211 -2.77 13.31 -9.88
C ALA A 211 -1.47 12.97 -9.11
N HIS A 212 -1.49 13.06 -7.78
CA HIS A 212 -0.37 12.65 -6.93
C HIS A 212 -0.20 11.13 -6.85
N SER A 213 -1.21 10.36 -7.26
CA SER A 213 -1.12 8.91 -7.36
C SER A 213 -0.21 8.51 -8.52
N ARG A 214 0.91 7.85 -8.22
CA ARG A 214 1.83 7.31 -9.25
C ARG A 214 1.13 6.33 -10.18
N ASN A 215 0.22 5.51 -9.67
CA ASN A 215 -0.55 4.55 -10.47
C ASN A 215 -1.53 5.27 -11.42
N PHE A 216 -2.23 6.29 -10.93
CA PHE A 216 -3.11 7.12 -11.77
C PHE A 216 -2.31 7.88 -12.83
N ALA A 217 -1.18 8.50 -12.46
CA ALA A 217 -0.31 9.21 -13.39
C ALA A 217 0.25 8.28 -14.48
N PHE A 218 0.67 7.08 -14.11
CA PHE A 218 1.09 6.03 -15.05
C PHE A 218 -0.03 5.69 -16.03
N GLY A 219 -1.23 5.38 -15.52
CA GLY A 219 -2.41 5.12 -16.37
C GLY A 219 -2.74 6.28 -17.29
N ARG A 220 -2.63 7.53 -16.79
CA ARG A 220 -2.88 8.73 -17.61
C ARG A 220 -1.88 8.86 -18.77
N ALA A 221 -0.63 8.52 -18.56
CA ALA A 221 0.38 8.50 -19.62
C ALA A 221 0.06 7.42 -20.67
N LEU A 222 -0.30 6.20 -20.25
CA LEU A 222 -0.77 5.13 -21.15
C LEU A 222 -1.98 5.58 -21.98
N GLY A 223 -2.98 6.21 -21.34
CA GLY A 223 -4.19 6.72 -22.00
C GLY A 223 -3.88 7.79 -23.06
N ARG A 224 -2.76 8.50 -22.93
CA ARG A 224 -2.25 9.48 -23.92
C ARG A 224 -1.41 8.84 -25.02
N GLY A 225 -1.21 7.52 -25.02
CA GLY A 225 -0.47 6.79 -26.03
C GLY A 225 0.98 6.48 -25.70
N ALA A 226 1.45 6.80 -24.48
CA ALA A 226 2.78 6.39 -24.05
C ALA A 226 2.85 4.86 -23.90
N SER A 227 4.00 4.26 -24.24
CA SER A 227 4.28 2.87 -23.91
C SER A 227 4.40 2.66 -22.41
N ALA A 228 4.27 1.42 -21.93
CA ALA A 228 4.42 1.10 -20.51
C ALA A 228 5.84 1.45 -19.95
N ALA A 229 6.86 1.41 -20.79
CA ALA A 229 8.20 1.80 -20.41
C ALA A 229 8.31 3.32 -20.21
N GLU A 230 7.81 4.11 -21.16
CA GLU A 230 7.81 5.59 -21.09
C GLU A 230 6.92 6.09 -19.94
N ALA A 231 5.71 5.52 -19.80
CA ALA A 231 4.77 5.89 -18.76
C ALA A 231 5.33 5.65 -17.34
N GLY A 232 6.20 4.65 -17.16
CA GLY A 232 6.85 4.32 -15.91
C GLY A 232 7.88 5.37 -15.46
N GLY A 233 8.55 6.06 -16.39
CA GLY A 233 9.46 7.18 -16.11
C GLY A 233 10.49 6.95 -15.00
N GLY A 234 10.94 5.69 -14.78
CA GLY A 234 11.82 5.32 -13.66
C GLY A 234 11.15 5.28 -12.29
N SER A 235 9.87 5.62 -12.19
CA SER A 235 9.12 5.57 -10.93
C SER A 235 8.62 4.16 -10.61
N LEU A 236 8.59 3.82 -9.32
CA LEU A 236 7.98 2.57 -8.87
C LEU A 236 6.45 2.69 -8.98
N VAL A 237 5.85 1.91 -9.87
CA VAL A 237 4.40 1.79 -10.07
C VAL A 237 3.97 0.41 -9.54
N GLU A 238 3.52 0.34 -8.29
CA GLU A 238 3.20 -0.94 -7.63
C GLU A 238 2.04 -1.69 -8.30
N GLY A 239 1.04 -0.95 -8.80
CA GLY A 239 -0.10 -1.53 -9.52
C GLY A 239 0.29 -2.34 -10.76
N ARG A 240 1.38 -1.96 -11.42
CA ARG A 240 1.93 -2.70 -12.56
C ARG A 240 2.38 -4.12 -12.18
N PHE A 241 2.96 -4.26 -11.00
CA PHE A 241 3.41 -5.56 -10.50
C PHE A 241 2.28 -6.36 -9.86
N THR A 242 1.32 -5.67 -9.27
CA THR A 242 0.18 -6.28 -8.60
C THR A 242 -0.87 -6.81 -9.59
N ALA A 243 -1.01 -6.21 -10.78
CA ALA A 243 -2.07 -6.55 -11.73
C ALA A 243 -2.07 -8.03 -12.10
N LEU A 244 -0.91 -8.60 -12.46
CA LEU A 244 -0.79 -10.02 -12.80
C LEU A 244 -1.17 -10.92 -11.63
N ALA A 245 -0.55 -10.71 -10.46
CA ALA A 245 -0.83 -11.53 -9.29
C ALA A 245 -2.31 -11.46 -8.86
N LEU A 246 -2.91 -10.25 -8.93
CA LEU A 246 -4.32 -10.04 -8.62
C LEU A 246 -5.25 -10.82 -9.55
N THR A 247 -4.99 -10.78 -10.86
CA THR A 247 -5.82 -11.48 -11.87
C THR A 247 -5.65 -13.01 -11.80
N GLU A 248 -4.45 -13.49 -11.49
CA GLU A 248 -4.20 -14.92 -11.26
C GLU A 248 -4.94 -15.43 -10.01
N LEU A 249 -4.81 -14.72 -8.87
CA LEU A 249 -5.52 -15.05 -7.64
C LEU A 249 -7.04 -14.99 -7.81
N ALA A 250 -7.56 -14.03 -8.57
CA ALA A 250 -8.97 -13.92 -8.89
C ALA A 250 -9.46 -15.15 -9.69
N ARG A 251 -8.70 -15.56 -10.70
CA ARG A 251 -9.00 -16.75 -11.51
C ARG A 251 -9.03 -18.02 -10.67
N GLU A 252 -8.09 -18.20 -9.76
CA GLU A 252 -8.04 -19.36 -8.85
C GLU A 252 -9.27 -19.45 -7.93
N ARG A 253 -9.86 -18.33 -7.61
CA ARG A 253 -11.07 -18.23 -6.77
C ARG A 253 -12.37 -18.11 -7.58
N GLY A 254 -12.31 -18.17 -8.91
CA GLY A 254 -13.47 -18.01 -9.78
C GLY A 254 -14.09 -16.60 -9.71
N VAL A 255 -13.30 -15.57 -9.41
CA VAL A 255 -13.77 -14.18 -9.28
C VAL A 255 -13.55 -13.43 -10.58
N GLU A 256 -14.60 -12.85 -11.13
CA GLU A 256 -14.51 -11.99 -12.30
C GLU A 256 -14.03 -10.58 -11.93
N MET A 257 -12.91 -10.17 -12.56
CA MET A 257 -12.32 -8.85 -12.41
C MET A 257 -12.01 -8.22 -13.78
N PRO A 258 -13.03 -7.88 -14.59
CA PRO A 258 -12.83 -7.43 -15.96
C PRO A 258 -11.98 -6.15 -16.07
N ILE A 259 -12.12 -5.19 -15.15
CA ILE A 259 -11.30 -3.97 -15.17
C ILE A 259 -9.83 -4.30 -14.88
N ALA A 260 -9.57 -5.12 -13.86
CA ALA A 260 -8.22 -5.54 -13.53
C ALA A 260 -7.57 -6.35 -14.67
N ASN A 261 -8.35 -7.24 -15.32
CA ASN A 261 -7.90 -8.01 -16.50
C ASN A 261 -7.55 -7.08 -17.67
N CYS A 262 -8.36 -6.05 -17.96
CA CYS A 262 -8.03 -5.05 -18.98
C CYS A 262 -6.74 -4.31 -18.65
N VAL A 263 -6.54 -3.90 -17.41
CA VAL A 263 -5.29 -3.24 -16.99
C VAL A 263 -4.11 -4.18 -17.22
N GLN A 264 -4.20 -5.43 -16.77
CA GLN A 264 -3.13 -6.42 -16.92
C GLN A 264 -2.76 -6.65 -18.40
N ALA A 265 -3.74 -6.64 -19.30
CA ALA A 265 -3.50 -6.81 -20.74
C ALA A 265 -2.85 -5.57 -21.41
N LEU A 266 -2.92 -4.40 -20.80
CA LEU A 266 -2.40 -3.13 -21.36
C LEU A 266 -1.00 -2.78 -20.86
N ILE A 267 -0.44 -3.50 -19.86
CA ILE A 267 0.83 -3.17 -19.21
C ILE A 267 1.87 -4.29 -19.35
#